data_4ed83924e23e6f6b8ee9facbe14a3cff
#
_entry.id   4ed83924e23e6f6b8ee9facbe14a3cff
#
_cell.length_a   1.000
_cell.length_b   1.000
_cell.length_c   1.000
_cell.angle_alpha   90.00
_cell.angle_beta   90.00
_cell.angle_gamma   90.00
#
_symmetry.space_group_name_H-M   'P 1'
#
loop_
_entity.id
_entity.type
_entity.pdbx_description
1 polymer ?
#
loop_
_entity_poly.entity_id
_entity_poly.type
_entity_poly.pdbx_seq_one_letter_code
_entity_poly.pdbx_strand_id
1 'polypeptide(L)'
;KIVSKITKINLNKFRQFENKEFNIAPYLTILSGFNGTGKSTLLAILANSCELKNFKTLKNSTFRADISDILKGSMEYDQSASNVFSIDFLDEQNRPFTVPFRISWQDNKTRFRLIPKQPTPDKSESKVIFPVIYLGLSRLYPLGECTYKEKISSENHIEKYFKNNIKERNWFFNKYKYILSIEDITNISAYKHPDLKQKCYIGINGTSYDAKTNSAGLDNLGQILLHLASFRLLRNEFLKEQKTWYGGLFLIDELDATMHPAAQIRLLNVLYEEAKLLNLQIVFTTHSLSLIKEFYNNRKYKNNNDNILYYLTNRNIDLEILQSPNYELIENDMLVTDPATIKNKSIDVLTEDDEAFWFAKQIIPDRLLEKINLKSANLGCESLVKLNEDTYPALKKILLLLDGDYTIDNKYKKRLNLLCLPGGKSPEGVLYEFLRKLPSDHYILNNETNLSQRTLSSFGPFSEKYNDQKKDREKYKKWFKDNKSVLVRLDIIKYWKNDNSLLLEKFIQELEYKINILSKIDNK
;
A
#
# COMPACT_ATOMS: atom_id res chain seq x y z
N LYS A 1 19.80 -14.21 28.27
CA LYS A 1 18.45 -13.84 28.71
C LYS A 1 17.42 -14.34 27.71
N ILE A 2 16.30 -14.90 28.17
CA ILE A 2 15.18 -15.32 27.34
C ILE A 2 14.37 -14.08 26.96
N VAL A 3 13.89 -14.04 25.68
CA VAL A 3 13.16 -12.93 25.09
C VAL A 3 11.79 -13.40 24.62
N SER A 4 10.79 -12.56 24.82
CA SER A 4 9.43 -12.77 24.31
C SER A 4 9.15 -12.01 23.00
N LYS A 5 9.80 -10.84 22.80
CA LYS A 5 9.64 -10.00 21.60
C LYS A 5 10.84 -9.09 21.36
N ILE A 6 11.06 -8.76 20.10
CA ILE A 6 11.89 -7.64 19.65
C ILE A 6 10.95 -6.47 19.40
N THR A 7 11.25 -5.30 19.94
CA THR A 7 10.39 -4.13 19.79
C THR A 7 10.95 -3.05 18.87
N LYS A 8 12.30 -2.85 18.88
CA LYS A 8 12.90 -1.75 18.15
C LYS A 8 14.37 -2.01 17.82
N ILE A 9 14.83 -1.47 16.71
CA ILE A 9 16.24 -1.33 16.35
C ILE A 9 16.58 0.14 16.41
N ASN A 10 17.64 0.52 17.14
CA ASN A 10 18.17 1.88 17.21
C ASN A 10 19.55 1.88 16.57
N LEU A 11 19.70 2.54 15.42
CA LEU A 11 20.93 2.61 14.64
C LEU A 11 21.64 3.94 14.93
N ASN A 12 22.72 3.91 15.69
CA ASN A 12 23.51 5.12 15.97
C ASN A 12 24.35 5.48 14.75
N LYS A 13 25.23 4.56 14.33
CA LYS A 13 25.99 4.69 13.09
C LYS A 13 26.43 3.31 12.59
N PHE A 14 25.73 2.80 11.57
CA PHE A 14 26.08 1.53 10.95
C PHE A 14 25.81 1.60 9.44
N ARG A 15 26.88 1.59 8.64
CA ARG A 15 26.84 1.77 7.19
C ARG A 15 26.12 3.07 6.83
N GLN A 16 25.10 3.00 5.94
CA GLN A 16 24.30 4.18 5.54
C GLN A 16 23.29 4.65 6.60
N PHE A 17 23.13 3.91 7.68
CA PHE A 17 22.20 4.31 8.74
C PHE A 17 22.90 5.13 9.80
N GLU A 18 22.42 6.35 10.02
CA GLU A 18 22.88 7.26 11.07
C GLU A 18 21.67 7.85 11.79
N ASN A 19 21.60 7.65 13.10
CA ASN A 19 20.50 8.11 13.96
C ASN A 19 19.10 7.72 13.42
N LYS A 20 18.94 6.44 13.07
CA LYS A 20 17.68 5.88 12.53
C LYS A 20 17.11 4.85 13.50
N GLU A 21 15.78 4.79 13.53
CA GLU A 21 15.03 3.87 14.37
C GLU A 21 14.01 3.07 13.55
N PHE A 22 13.83 1.79 13.90
CA PHE A 22 12.84 0.91 13.30
C PHE A 22 12.09 0.13 14.38
N ASN A 23 10.80 0.34 14.49
CA ASN A 23 9.94 -0.51 15.31
C ASN A 23 9.71 -1.85 14.60
N ILE A 24 9.73 -2.93 15.36
CA ILE A 24 9.43 -4.27 14.86
C ILE A 24 8.02 -4.64 15.31
N ALA A 25 7.16 -4.90 14.34
CA ALA A 25 5.77 -5.23 14.61
C ALA A 25 5.62 -6.60 15.32
N PRO A 26 4.51 -6.81 16.04
CA PRO A 26 4.18 -8.09 16.65
C PRO A 26 4.13 -9.26 15.67
N TYR A 27 3.66 -9.04 14.43
CA TYR A 27 3.53 -10.10 13.43
C TYR A 27 4.31 -9.83 12.14
N LEU A 28 3.96 -8.79 11.36
CA LEU A 28 4.62 -8.51 10.09
C LEU A 28 5.35 -7.17 10.09
N THR A 29 6.63 -7.18 9.76
CA THR A 29 7.38 -5.98 9.41
C THR A 29 7.88 -6.10 7.98
N ILE A 30 7.40 -5.23 7.10
CA ILE A 30 7.71 -5.22 5.68
C ILE A 30 8.74 -4.13 5.40
N LEU A 31 9.84 -4.49 4.76
CA LEU A 31 10.87 -3.57 4.31
C LEU A 31 10.83 -3.47 2.79
N SER A 32 10.39 -2.36 2.24
CA SER A 32 10.38 -2.11 0.81
C SER A 32 11.24 -0.91 0.45
N GLY A 33 11.54 -0.72 -0.83
CA GLY A 33 12.32 0.40 -1.33
C GLY A 33 13.37 0.01 -2.36
N PHE A 34 14.18 0.98 -2.80
CA PHE A 34 15.20 0.79 -3.84
C PHE A 34 16.33 -0.16 -3.42
N ASN A 35 17.03 -0.69 -4.43
CA ASN A 35 18.25 -1.45 -4.21
C ASN A 35 19.31 -0.57 -3.53
N GLY A 36 20.13 -1.17 -2.67
CA GLY A 36 21.21 -0.45 -1.97
C GLY A 36 20.74 0.39 -0.76
N THR A 37 19.46 0.44 -0.42
CA THR A 37 18.95 1.22 0.72
C THR A 37 19.10 0.52 2.09
N GLY A 38 19.76 -0.64 2.15
CA GLY A 38 20.11 -1.31 3.41
C GLY A 38 19.07 -2.29 3.95
N LYS A 39 18.05 -2.67 3.18
CA LYS A 39 17.01 -3.64 3.62
C LYS A 39 17.63 -4.96 4.14
N SER A 40 18.51 -5.58 3.36
CA SER A 40 19.20 -6.82 3.75
C SER A 40 20.14 -6.61 4.95
N THR A 41 20.68 -5.40 5.11
CA THR A 41 21.48 -5.04 6.31
C THR A 41 20.63 -5.08 7.57
N LEU A 42 19.41 -4.56 7.54
CA LEU A 42 18.46 -4.62 8.67
C LEU A 42 18.09 -6.07 9.02
N LEU A 43 17.83 -6.90 8.01
CA LEU A 43 17.58 -8.34 8.24
C LEU A 43 18.79 -9.01 8.88
N ALA A 44 20.00 -8.70 8.44
CA ALA A 44 21.22 -9.30 8.97
C ALA A 44 21.48 -8.90 10.43
N ILE A 45 21.21 -7.65 10.80
CA ILE A 45 21.27 -7.16 12.18
C ILE A 45 20.31 -7.97 13.07
N LEU A 46 19.06 -8.10 12.66
CA LEU A 46 18.05 -8.88 13.36
C LEU A 46 18.44 -10.36 13.47
N ALA A 47 18.89 -10.96 12.37
CA ALA A 47 19.32 -12.36 12.32
C ALA A 47 20.45 -12.66 13.32
N ASN A 48 21.41 -11.73 13.42
CA ASN A 48 22.54 -11.87 14.31
C ASN A 48 22.22 -11.62 15.80
N SER A 49 21.05 -11.04 16.12
CA SER A 49 20.73 -10.58 17.48
C SER A 49 20.35 -11.69 18.44
N CYS A 50 19.83 -12.80 17.93
CA CYS A 50 19.21 -13.87 18.69
C CYS A 50 19.80 -15.24 18.34
N GLU A 51 19.59 -16.23 19.21
CA GLU A 51 19.90 -17.63 18.94
C GLU A 51 19.15 -18.58 19.87
N LEU A 52 18.88 -19.82 19.39
CA LEU A 52 18.48 -20.95 20.22
C LEU A 52 19.23 -22.18 19.74
N LYS A 53 20.25 -22.63 20.55
CA LYS A 53 21.19 -23.67 20.13
C LYS A 53 20.75 -25.10 20.48
N ASN A 54 19.93 -25.26 21.51
CA ASN A 54 19.58 -26.57 22.06
C ASN A 54 18.55 -27.35 21.23
N PHE A 55 17.95 -26.70 20.24
CA PHE A 55 16.95 -27.27 19.35
C PHE A 55 17.42 -27.20 17.90
N LYS A 56 16.91 -28.11 17.09
CA LYS A 56 17.25 -28.22 15.67
C LYS A 56 16.03 -27.93 14.80
N THR A 57 16.27 -27.25 13.67
CA THR A 57 15.30 -27.12 12.59
C THR A 57 15.13 -28.48 11.87
N LEU A 58 14.13 -28.59 11.02
CA LEU A 58 13.98 -29.75 10.13
C LEU A 58 15.18 -29.98 9.19
N LYS A 59 16.05 -28.99 9.01
CA LYS A 59 17.31 -29.09 8.28
C LYS A 59 18.52 -29.52 9.13
N ASN A 60 18.30 -29.94 10.36
CA ASN A 60 19.35 -30.23 11.34
C ASN A 60 20.28 -29.04 11.70
N SER A 61 19.93 -27.80 11.33
CA SER A 61 20.61 -26.60 11.77
C SER A 61 20.04 -26.08 13.09
N THR A 62 20.78 -25.28 13.83
CA THR A 62 20.26 -24.59 15.01
C THR A 62 19.43 -23.37 14.59
N PHE A 63 18.56 -22.89 15.48
CA PHE A 63 17.81 -21.63 15.28
C PHE A 63 18.74 -20.44 15.55
N ARG A 64 19.65 -20.19 14.63
CA ARG A 64 20.69 -19.17 14.70
C ARG A 64 21.13 -18.74 13.32
N ALA A 65 21.48 -17.47 13.16
CA ALA A 65 22.21 -16.96 12.01
C ALA A 65 23.37 -16.08 12.48
N ASP A 66 24.48 -16.12 11.76
CA ASP A 66 25.64 -15.26 12.02
C ASP A 66 25.76 -14.22 10.91
N ILE A 67 26.19 -13.01 11.27
CA ILE A 67 26.30 -11.89 10.33
C ILE A 67 27.22 -12.24 9.15
N SER A 68 28.31 -12.98 9.39
CA SER A 68 29.27 -13.39 8.35
C SER A 68 28.66 -14.30 7.27
N ASP A 69 27.56 -14.99 7.57
CA ASP A 69 26.85 -15.85 6.65
C ASP A 69 25.90 -15.06 5.74
N ILE A 70 25.56 -13.82 6.14
CA ILE A 70 24.57 -12.97 5.48
C ILE A 70 25.26 -11.82 4.75
N LEU A 71 26.18 -11.12 5.42
CA LEU A 71 26.86 -9.95 4.89
C LEU A 71 28.38 -10.08 5.01
N LYS A 72 29.08 -9.63 3.97
CA LYS A 72 30.52 -9.41 4.06
C LYS A 72 30.80 -8.05 4.72
N GLY A 73 31.74 -8.01 5.66
CA GLY A 73 32.26 -6.77 6.22
C GLY A 73 33.32 -6.16 5.30
N SER A 74 33.40 -4.84 5.31
CA SER A 74 34.48 -4.08 4.69
C SER A 74 35.43 -3.56 5.77
N MET A 75 36.71 -3.86 5.63
CA MET A 75 37.74 -3.35 6.58
C MET A 75 37.83 -1.82 6.58
N GLU A 76 37.54 -1.19 5.45
CA GLU A 76 37.57 0.25 5.28
C GLU A 76 36.36 0.93 5.92
N TYR A 77 35.16 0.38 5.70
CA TYR A 77 33.90 1.02 6.09
C TYR A 77 33.27 0.47 7.38
N ASP A 78 33.49 -0.81 7.68
CA ASP A 78 32.97 -1.45 8.90
C ASP A 78 34.09 -1.57 9.96
N GLN A 79 34.71 -0.45 10.33
CA GLN A 79 35.77 -0.42 11.33
C GLN A 79 35.26 -0.83 12.72
N SER A 80 36.18 -1.34 13.56
CA SER A 80 35.85 -1.70 14.94
C SER A 80 35.35 -0.48 15.71
N ALA A 81 34.11 -0.55 16.19
CA ALA A 81 33.46 0.52 16.93
C ALA A 81 32.51 -0.04 17.99
N SER A 82 32.35 0.67 19.09
CA SER A 82 31.42 0.33 20.17
C SER A 82 30.07 1.00 19.92
N ASN A 83 28.99 0.35 20.35
CA ASN A 83 27.63 0.90 20.35
C ASN A 83 27.17 1.43 18.98
N VAL A 84 27.41 0.66 17.93
CA VAL A 84 27.03 1.05 16.55
C VAL A 84 25.53 1.00 16.33
N PHE A 85 24.85 0.10 17.02
CA PHE A 85 23.40 0.03 17.12
C PHE A 85 23.00 -0.69 18.42
N SER A 86 21.74 -0.58 18.79
CA SER A 86 21.13 -1.36 19.87
C SER A 86 19.78 -1.92 19.46
N ILE A 87 19.35 -2.98 20.13
CA ILE A 87 18.04 -3.59 19.92
C ILE A 87 17.31 -3.64 21.25
N ASP A 88 16.06 -3.22 21.22
CA ASP A 88 15.16 -3.25 22.37
C ASP A 88 14.33 -4.54 22.33
N PHE A 89 14.29 -5.22 23.47
CA PHE A 89 13.62 -6.49 23.67
C PHE A 89 12.63 -6.41 24.84
N LEU A 90 11.67 -7.31 24.83
CA LEU A 90 10.87 -7.67 26.00
C LEU A 90 11.34 -9.03 26.51
N ASP A 91 11.56 -9.14 27.81
CA ASP A 91 11.86 -10.43 28.44
C ASP A 91 10.60 -11.30 28.61
N GLU A 92 10.76 -12.48 29.22
CA GLU A 92 9.66 -13.42 29.46
C GLU A 92 8.53 -12.87 30.36
N GLN A 93 8.79 -11.79 31.10
CA GLN A 93 7.81 -11.08 31.93
C GLN A 93 7.34 -9.76 31.29
N ASN A 94 7.60 -9.56 29.99
CA ASN A 94 7.31 -8.34 29.23
C ASN A 94 8.01 -7.08 29.77
N ARG A 95 9.13 -7.19 30.46
CA ARG A 95 9.93 -6.05 30.90
C ARG A 95 10.90 -5.63 29.79
N PRO A 96 10.96 -4.33 29.44
CA PRO A 96 11.84 -3.86 28.39
C PRO A 96 13.32 -3.87 28.84
N PHE A 97 14.22 -4.18 27.92
CA PHE A 97 15.65 -4.01 28.07
C PHE A 97 16.32 -3.82 26.72
N THR A 98 17.46 -3.14 26.71
CA THR A 98 18.20 -2.79 25.49
C THR A 98 19.55 -3.53 25.48
N VAL A 99 19.89 -4.06 24.30
CA VAL A 99 21.20 -4.71 24.08
C VAL A 99 21.96 -3.91 23.02
N PRO A 100 23.07 -3.23 23.41
CA PRO A 100 23.96 -2.58 22.45
C PRO A 100 24.87 -3.59 21.75
N PHE A 101 25.28 -3.26 20.53
CA PHE A 101 26.16 -4.07 19.70
C PHE A 101 27.40 -3.29 19.29
N ARG A 102 28.52 -4.01 19.16
CA ARG A 102 29.80 -3.51 18.68
C ARG A 102 30.27 -4.28 17.45
N ILE A 103 31.04 -3.61 16.60
CA ILE A 103 31.77 -4.24 15.51
C ILE A 103 33.08 -4.80 16.03
N SER A 104 33.42 -6.02 15.64
CA SER A 104 34.69 -6.69 15.97
C SER A 104 35.17 -7.50 14.77
N TRP A 105 36.47 -7.42 14.53
CA TRP A 105 37.17 -8.26 13.56
C TRP A 105 38.00 -9.30 14.33
N GLN A 106 37.84 -10.57 13.96
CA GLN A 106 38.54 -11.71 14.51
C GLN A 106 39.37 -12.44 13.44
N ASP A 107 40.13 -13.47 13.88
CA ASP A 107 40.92 -14.34 13.00
C ASP A 107 41.81 -13.52 12.02
N ASN A 108 42.72 -12.71 12.60
CA ASN A 108 43.60 -11.81 11.83
C ASN A 108 42.84 -10.87 10.88
N LYS A 109 41.71 -10.33 11.32
CA LYS A 109 40.86 -9.40 10.57
C LYS A 109 40.16 -10.01 9.33
N THR A 110 39.98 -11.33 9.30
CA THR A 110 39.26 -12.00 8.22
C THR A 110 37.79 -12.24 8.54
N ARG A 111 37.42 -12.24 9.85
CA ARG A 111 36.06 -12.55 10.29
C ARG A 111 35.37 -11.33 10.89
N PHE A 112 34.42 -10.80 10.15
CA PHE A 112 33.53 -9.71 10.59
C PHE A 112 32.47 -10.22 11.57
N ARG A 113 32.29 -9.54 12.73
CA ARG A 113 31.32 -9.91 13.75
C ARG A 113 30.60 -8.69 14.33
N LEU A 114 29.32 -8.86 14.65
CA LEU A 114 28.53 -7.96 15.48
C LEU A 114 28.33 -8.66 16.85
N ILE A 115 28.92 -8.10 17.87
CA ILE A 115 28.95 -8.69 19.21
C ILE A 115 28.00 -7.92 20.14
N PRO A 116 27.00 -8.60 20.75
CA PRO A 116 26.11 -7.98 21.72
C PRO A 116 26.82 -7.81 23.08
N LYS A 117 26.35 -6.83 23.87
CA LYS A 117 26.73 -6.65 25.24
C LYS A 117 25.46 -6.62 26.10
N GLN A 118 25.15 -7.76 26.73
CA GLN A 118 23.92 -7.85 27.52
C GLN A 118 24.00 -6.98 28.80
N PRO A 119 22.85 -6.45 29.25
CA PRO A 119 22.72 -5.66 30.46
C PRO A 119 22.68 -6.58 31.70
N THR A 120 23.62 -7.52 31.80
CA THR A 120 23.80 -8.45 32.92
C THR A 120 25.03 -8.04 33.74
N PRO A 121 25.14 -8.38 35.04
CA PRO A 121 26.29 -8.00 35.87
C PRO A 121 27.64 -8.45 35.28
N ASP A 122 27.67 -9.61 34.64
CA ASP A 122 28.83 -10.17 33.94
C ASP A 122 29.05 -9.57 32.54
N LYS A 123 28.18 -8.67 32.09
CA LYS A 123 28.21 -8.03 30.76
C LYS A 123 28.43 -9.04 29.62
N SER A 124 27.72 -10.16 29.69
CA SER A 124 27.81 -11.27 28.74
C SER A 124 27.75 -10.81 27.27
N GLU A 125 28.64 -11.32 26.45
CA GLU A 125 28.67 -11.13 24.99
C GLU A 125 27.85 -12.19 24.24
N SER A 126 27.06 -12.99 24.92
CA SER A 126 26.17 -13.99 24.31
C SER A 126 24.94 -13.32 23.70
N LYS A 127 24.43 -13.88 22.60
CA LYS A 127 23.15 -13.46 22.02
C LYS A 127 21.99 -13.74 22.98
N VAL A 128 20.88 -13.03 22.83
CA VAL A 128 19.66 -13.35 23.60
C VAL A 128 19.05 -14.66 23.11
N ILE A 129 18.34 -15.35 24.02
CA ILE A 129 17.72 -16.65 23.73
C ILE A 129 16.33 -16.39 23.08
N PHE A 130 16.27 -16.53 21.77
CA PHE A 130 15.06 -16.43 20.98
C PHE A 130 15.29 -17.14 19.64
N PRO A 131 14.43 -18.07 19.22
CA PRO A 131 14.65 -18.82 17.98
C PRO A 131 14.58 -17.88 16.77
N VAL A 132 15.61 -17.92 15.93
CA VAL A 132 15.68 -17.13 14.69
C VAL A 132 16.01 -18.00 13.50
N ILE A 133 15.32 -17.78 12.40
CA ILE A 133 15.64 -18.33 11.08
C ILE A 133 15.78 -17.16 10.10
N TYR A 134 16.87 -17.17 9.32
CA TYR A 134 17.09 -16.26 8.20
C TYR A 134 17.08 -17.04 6.89
N LEU A 135 16.27 -16.56 5.95
CA LEU A 135 16.14 -17.06 4.60
C LEU A 135 16.69 -16.02 3.60
N GLY A 136 17.93 -16.21 3.18
CA GLY A 136 18.58 -15.34 2.20
C GLY A 136 18.34 -15.78 0.75
N LEU A 137 18.90 -15.03 -0.19
CA LEU A 137 18.76 -15.24 -1.65
C LEU A 137 19.36 -16.56 -2.15
N SER A 138 20.27 -17.18 -1.39
CA SER A 138 20.85 -18.49 -1.75
C SER A 138 19.79 -19.58 -1.90
N ARG A 139 18.59 -19.41 -1.32
CA ARG A 139 17.47 -20.32 -1.50
C ARG A 139 16.91 -20.35 -2.93
N LEU A 140 17.16 -19.31 -3.71
CA LEU A 140 16.64 -19.15 -5.07
C LEU A 140 17.46 -19.89 -6.13
N TYR A 141 18.62 -20.41 -5.77
CA TYR A 141 19.47 -21.17 -6.69
C TYR A 141 18.82 -22.53 -6.97
N PRO A 142 18.33 -22.79 -8.20
CA PRO A 142 17.52 -23.98 -8.47
C PRO A 142 18.39 -25.26 -8.55
N LEU A 143 17.79 -26.39 -8.22
CA LEU A 143 18.47 -27.70 -8.30
C LEU A 143 18.92 -28.03 -9.73
N GLY A 144 18.15 -27.62 -10.73
CA GLY A 144 18.43 -27.87 -12.15
C GLY A 144 19.69 -27.19 -12.70
N GLU A 145 20.22 -26.18 -12.00
CA GLU A 145 21.47 -25.50 -12.37
C GLU A 145 22.72 -26.15 -11.71
N CYS A 146 22.53 -27.16 -10.86
CA CYS A 146 23.65 -27.90 -10.29
C CYS A 146 24.37 -28.71 -11.37
N THR A 147 25.70 -28.67 -11.36
CA THR A 147 26.50 -29.47 -12.28
C THR A 147 26.31 -30.99 -12.04
N TYR A 148 26.03 -31.75 -13.07
CA TYR A 148 25.70 -33.20 -13.02
C TYR A 148 26.80 -34.12 -12.42
N LYS A 149 27.97 -33.58 -12.09
CA LYS A 149 29.10 -34.39 -11.57
C LYS A 149 28.96 -34.75 -10.09
N GLU A 150 27.99 -34.20 -9.38
CA GLU A 150 27.86 -34.40 -7.94
C GLU A 150 26.64 -35.23 -7.59
N LYS A 151 26.82 -36.17 -6.68
CA LYS A 151 25.75 -37.04 -6.18
C LYS A 151 24.78 -36.23 -5.31
N ILE A 152 23.62 -35.89 -5.88
CA ILE A 152 22.51 -35.34 -5.11
C ILE A 152 22.06 -36.42 -4.11
N SER A 153 22.28 -36.17 -2.82
CA SER A 153 21.85 -37.11 -1.77
C SER A 153 20.46 -36.68 -1.23
N SER A 154 19.61 -37.70 -1.01
CA SER A 154 18.29 -37.45 -0.39
C SER A 154 18.44 -37.07 1.10
N GLU A 155 17.61 -36.11 1.55
CA GLU A 155 17.50 -35.75 2.99
C GLU A 155 16.38 -36.58 3.65
N ASN A 156 16.65 -37.88 3.80
CA ASN A 156 15.68 -38.88 4.26
C ASN A 156 15.00 -38.53 5.60
N HIS A 157 15.65 -37.75 6.47
CA HIS A 157 15.07 -37.37 7.77
C HIS A 157 13.89 -36.38 7.61
N ILE A 158 13.92 -35.47 6.63
CA ILE A 158 12.81 -34.54 6.32
C ILE A 158 11.61 -35.33 5.76
N GLU A 159 11.88 -36.20 4.80
CA GLU A 159 10.85 -37.07 4.21
C GLU A 159 10.21 -37.96 5.28
N LYS A 160 11.05 -38.59 6.16
CA LYS A 160 10.58 -39.39 7.29
C LYS A 160 9.74 -38.58 8.27
N TYR A 161 10.12 -37.33 8.54
CA TYR A 161 9.33 -36.45 9.41
C TYR A 161 7.90 -36.27 8.87
N PHE A 162 7.76 -35.88 7.61
CA PHE A 162 6.44 -35.69 7.00
C PHE A 162 5.66 -36.99 6.81
N LYS A 163 6.34 -38.10 6.54
CA LYS A 163 5.72 -39.44 6.49
C LYS A 163 5.12 -39.84 7.84
N ASN A 164 5.81 -39.60 8.92
CA ASN A 164 5.38 -39.96 10.26
C ASN A 164 4.40 -38.96 10.90
N ASN A 165 4.35 -37.71 10.39
CA ASN A 165 3.49 -36.67 10.91
C ASN A 165 2.45 -36.24 9.87
N ILE A 166 1.37 -37.02 9.76
CA ILE A 166 0.31 -36.85 8.75
C ILE A 166 -0.32 -35.44 8.81
N LYS A 167 -0.52 -34.89 10.02
CA LYS A 167 -1.07 -33.53 10.19
C LYS A 167 -0.17 -32.47 9.55
N GLU A 168 1.15 -32.52 9.80
CA GLU A 168 2.11 -31.57 9.25
C GLU A 168 2.29 -31.76 7.73
N ARG A 169 2.24 -33.01 7.23
CA ARG A 169 2.23 -33.28 5.79
C ARG A 169 1.01 -32.66 5.11
N ASN A 170 -0.18 -32.87 5.66
CA ASN A 170 -1.41 -32.34 5.10
C ASN A 170 -1.41 -30.80 5.16
N TRP A 171 -0.91 -30.20 6.25
CA TRP A 171 -0.71 -28.75 6.34
C TRP A 171 0.20 -28.25 5.20
N PHE A 172 1.35 -28.90 4.98
CA PHE A 172 2.31 -28.54 3.94
C PHE A 172 1.69 -28.61 2.55
N PHE A 173 0.98 -29.70 2.22
CA PHE A 173 0.28 -29.86 0.95
C PHE A 173 -0.81 -28.80 0.76
N ASN A 174 -1.62 -28.57 1.76
CA ASN A 174 -2.69 -27.58 1.68
C ASN A 174 -2.14 -26.15 1.44
N LYS A 175 -0.99 -25.80 2.07
CA LYS A 175 -0.35 -24.52 1.82
C LYS A 175 0.20 -24.40 0.39
N TYR A 176 0.83 -25.46 -0.13
CA TYR A 176 1.25 -25.49 -1.54
C TYR A 176 0.09 -25.34 -2.51
N LYS A 177 -0.97 -26.13 -2.34
CA LYS A 177 -2.18 -26.07 -3.16
C LYS A 177 -2.80 -24.68 -3.14
N TYR A 178 -2.95 -24.11 -1.96
CA TYR A 178 -3.54 -22.79 -1.80
C TYR A 178 -2.69 -21.69 -2.44
N ILE A 179 -1.37 -21.67 -2.20
CA ILE A 179 -0.50 -20.57 -2.65
C ILE A 179 -0.31 -20.62 -4.17
N LEU A 180 -0.02 -21.78 -4.73
CA LEU A 180 0.34 -21.93 -6.14
C LEU A 180 -0.80 -22.43 -7.04
N SER A 181 -1.97 -22.75 -6.47
CA SER A 181 -3.11 -23.33 -7.22
C SER A 181 -2.73 -24.64 -7.93
N ILE A 182 -1.96 -25.50 -7.25
CA ILE A 182 -1.53 -26.81 -7.76
C ILE A 182 -2.33 -27.89 -7.03
N GLU A 183 -3.03 -28.76 -7.76
CA GLU A 183 -3.83 -29.84 -7.17
C GLU A 183 -3.07 -31.19 -7.13
N ASP A 184 -2.22 -31.46 -8.12
CA ASP A 184 -1.49 -32.70 -8.26
C ASP A 184 -0.25 -32.74 -7.35
N ILE A 185 -0.43 -33.18 -6.10
CA ILE A 185 0.65 -33.40 -5.13
C ILE A 185 0.48 -34.81 -4.54
N THR A 186 1.47 -35.65 -4.75
CA THR A 186 1.49 -37.03 -4.24
C THR A 186 2.40 -37.22 -3.05
N ASN A 187 3.59 -36.58 -3.06
CA ASN A 187 4.60 -36.75 -2.04
C ASN A 187 5.52 -35.49 -1.92
N ILE A 188 6.37 -35.51 -0.90
CA ILE A 188 7.45 -34.52 -0.68
C ILE A 188 8.78 -35.26 -0.84
N SER A 189 9.72 -34.65 -1.56
CA SER A 189 11.12 -35.07 -1.57
C SER A 189 12.05 -33.95 -1.18
N ALA A 190 13.12 -34.31 -0.50
CA ALA A 190 14.13 -33.35 -0.04
C ALA A 190 15.54 -33.82 -0.45
N TYR A 191 16.36 -32.89 -0.93
CA TYR A 191 17.69 -33.15 -1.45
C TYR A 191 18.69 -32.17 -0.88
N LYS A 192 19.90 -32.64 -0.54
CA LYS A 192 21.00 -31.80 -0.12
C LYS A 192 21.70 -31.19 -1.32
N HIS A 193 21.99 -29.90 -1.27
CA HIS A 193 22.79 -29.23 -2.31
C HIS A 193 24.26 -29.62 -2.12
N PRO A 194 24.92 -30.11 -3.16
CA PRO A 194 26.32 -30.56 -3.05
C PRO A 194 27.27 -29.43 -2.70
N ASP A 195 27.12 -28.27 -3.35
CA ASP A 195 28.03 -27.12 -3.23
C ASP A 195 27.65 -26.14 -2.09
N LEU A 196 26.37 -26.14 -1.68
CA LEU A 196 25.85 -25.22 -0.67
C LEU A 196 25.51 -25.98 0.61
N LYS A 197 26.51 -26.14 1.50
CA LYS A 197 26.40 -26.92 2.74
C LYS A 197 25.16 -26.62 3.60
N GLN A 198 24.59 -25.43 3.47
CA GLN A 198 23.42 -25.01 4.24
C GLN A 198 22.12 -25.09 3.46
N LYS A 199 22.13 -25.40 2.15
CA LYS A 199 20.91 -25.48 1.35
C LYS A 199 20.41 -26.94 1.24
N CYS A 200 19.15 -27.14 1.60
CA CYS A 200 18.39 -28.33 1.33
C CYS A 200 17.26 -27.95 0.38
N TYR A 201 17.16 -28.61 -0.76
CA TYR A 201 15.99 -28.50 -1.62
C TYR A 201 14.85 -29.29 -1.03
N ILE A 202 13.67 -28.72 -1.07
CA ILE A 202 12.44 -29.44 -0.75
C ILE A 202 11.40 -29.10 -1.80
N GLY A 203 10.80 -30.12 -2.37
CA GLY A 203 9.82 -29.98 -3.42
C GLY A 203 8.72 -31.02 -3.32
N ILE A 204 7.72 -30.80 -4.16
CA ILE A 204 6.56 -31.69 -4.30
C ILE A 204 6.74 -32.58 -5.51
N ASN A 205 6.27 -33.84 -5.39
CA ASN A 205 6.10 -34.74 -6.51
C ASN A 205 4.63 -34.77 -6.90
N GLY A 206 4.36 -34.82 -8.20
CA GLY A 206 3.04 -35.05 -8.76
C GLY A 206 2.97 -36.44 -9.43
N THR A 207 1.92 -36.69 -10.18
CA THR A 207 1.75 -37.90 -10.96
C THR A 207 2.64 -37.94 -12.22
N SER A 208 3.03 -36.74 -12.72
CA SER A 208 3.80 -36.56 -13.97
C SER A 208 5.13 -35.81 -13.81
N TYR A 209 5.49 -35.40 -12.58
CA TYR A 209 6.73 -34.68 -12.29
C TYR A 209 7.29 -35.07 -10.92
N ASP A 210 8.59 -34.85 -10.71
CA ASP A 210 9.25 -35.03 -9.43
C ASP A 210 9.87 -33.75 -8.91
N ALA A 211 10.25 -33.73 -7.64
CA ALA A 211 10.80 -32.56 -6.97
C ALA A 211 12.12 -32.03 -7.59
N LYS A 212 12.84 -32.87 -8.36
CA LYS A 212 14.09 -32.44 -9.05
C LYS A 212 13.80 -31.53 -10.24
N THR A 213 12.60 -31.67 -10.83
CA THR A 213 12.16 -30.86 -11.97
C THR A 213 11.34 -29.64 -11.56
N ASN A 214 11.21 -29.39 -10.27
CA ASN A 214 10.46 -28.25 -9.76
C ASN A 214 11.09 -26.94 -10.22
N SER A 215 10.24 -25.98 -10.59
CA SER A 215 10.65 -24.62 -10.91
C SER A 215 11.22 -23.90 -9.68
N ALA A 216 12.00 -22.84 -9.89
CA ALA A 216 12.54 -22.01 -8.82
C ALA A 216 11.46 -21.49 -7.85
N GLY A 217 10.24 -21.20 -8.35
CA GLY A 217 9.11 -20.78 -7.52
C GLY A 217 8.59 -21.89 -6.59
N LEU A 218 8.53 -23.13 -7.09
CA LEU A 218 8.17 -24.29 -6.28
C LEU A 218 9.19 -24.56 -5.18
N ASP A 219 10.49 -24.55 -5.51
CA ASP A 219 11.55 -24.75 -4.52
C ASP A 219 11.56 -23.62 -3.49
N ASN A 220 11.47 -22.36 -3.93
CA ASN A 220 11.41 -21.21 -3.01
C ASN A 220 10.26 -21.35 -2.00
N LEU A 221 9.05 -21.65 -2.48
CA LEU A 221 7.92 -21.89 -1.58
C LEU A 221 8.19 -23.04 -0.61
N GLY A 222 8.78 -24.13 -1.10
CA GLY A 222 9.19 -25.28 -0.29
C GLY A 222 10.12 -24.86 0.87
N GLN A 223 11.11 -24.02 0.58
CA GLN A 223 12.01 -23.51 1.59
C GLN A 223 11.28 -22.69 2.67
N ILE A 224 10.38 -21.79 2.26
CA ILE A 224 9.60 -20.97 3.20
C ILE A 224 8.72 -21.86 4.09
N LEU A 225 7.99 -22.81 3.51
CA LEU A 225 7.12 -23.72 4.25
C LEU A 225 7.90 -24.68 5.17
N LEU A 226 9.08 -25.16 4.76
CA LEU A 226 9.95 -26.00 5.58
C LEU A 226 10.40 -25.29 6.86
N HIS A 227 10.73 -23.99 6.75
CA HIS A 227 11.15 -23.21 7.88
C HIS A 227 9.97 -22.85 8.81
N LEU A 228 8.79 -22.62 8.27
CA LEU A 228 7.56 -22.52 9.06
C LEU A 228 7.26 -23.85 9.79
N ALA A 229 7.40 -25.00 9.10
CA ALA A 229 7.26 -26.32 9.71
C ALA A 229 8.28 -26.55 10.85
N SER A 230 9.50 -25.98 10.72
CA SER A 230 10.51 -26.03 11.79
C SER A 230 10.07 -25.27 13.05
N PHE A 231 9.43 -24.10 12.90
CA PHE A 231 8.85 -23.38 14.06
C PHE A 231 7.65 -24.13 14.66
N ARG A 232 6.82 -24.76 13.83
CA ARG A 232 5.71 -25.60 14.29
C ARG A 232 6.20 -26.80 15.10
N LEU A 233 7.25 -27.47 14.61
CA LEU A 233 7.93 -28.55 15.35
C LEU A 233 8.46 -28.06 16.69
N LEU A 234 9.22 -26.97 16.68
CA LEU A 234 9.82 -26.38 17.90
C LEU A 234 8.75 -26.03 18.93
N ARG A 235 7.67 -25.36 18.53
CA ARG A 235 6.54 -25.06 19.41
C ARG A 235 5.94 -26.32 20.03
N ASN A 236 5.76 -27.37 19.24
CA ASN A 236 5.22 -28.63 19.71
C ASN A 236 6.16 -29.33 20.71
N GLU A 237 7.47 -29.23 20.51
CA GLU A 237 8.48 -29.73 21.47
C GLU A 237 8.42 -28.96 22.80
N PHE A 238 8.32 -27.61 22.76
CA PHE A 238 8.16 -26.79 23.96
C PHE A 238 6.89 -27.18 24.73
N LEU A 239 5.78 -27.37 24.05
CA LEU A 239 4.51 -27.78 24.68
C LEU A 239 4.60 -29.18 25.32
N LYS A 240 5.26 -30.14 24.64
CA LYS A 240 5.48 -31.48 25.18
C LYS A 240 6.36 -31.46 26.44
N GLU A 241 7.37 -30.61 26.48
CA GLU A 241 8.26 -30.42 27.63
C GLU A 241 7.66 -29.50 28.70
N GLN A 242 6.40 -29.09 28.56
CA GLN A 242 5.71 -28.14 29.47
C GLN A 242 6.46 -26.80 29.63
N LYS A 243 7.21 -26.39 28.60
CA LYS A 243 7.89 -25.10 28.52
C LYS A 243 7.02 -24.05 27.89
N THR A 244 7.17 -22.79 28.33
CA THR A 244 6.44 -21.66 27.72
C THR A 244 7.01 -21.37 26.35
N TRP A 245 6.12 -21.30 25.36
CA TRP A 245 6.43 -20.86 23.99
C TRP A 245 6.24 -19.34 23.89
N TYR A 246 7.31 -18.60 23.69
CA TYR A 246 7.28 -17.13 23.53
C TYR A 246 7.20 -16.68 22.07
N GLY A 247 7.44 -17.55 21.11
CA GLY A 247 7.48 -17.22 19.69
C GLY A 247 8.86 -17.37 19.07
N GLY A 248 9.08 -16.64 17.97
CA GLY A 248 10.35 -16.67 17.25
C GLY A 248 10.43 -15.57 16.20
N LEU A 249 11.60 -15.43 15.59
CA LEU A 249 11.88 -14.46 14.54
C LEU A 249 12.12 -15.18 13.21
N PHE A 250 11.32 -14.86 12.21
CA PHE A 250 11.48 -15.37 10.85
C PHE A 250 11.79 -14.25 9.87
N LEU A 251 12.95 -14.31 9.26
CA LEU A 251 13.50 -13.28 8.38
C LEU A 251 13.60 -13.82 6.96
N ILE A 252 13.02 -13.10 5.99
CA ILE A 252 13.00 -13.52 4.59
C ILE A 252 13.46 -12.36 3.69
N ASP A 253 14.57 -12.55 2.99
CA ASP A 253 15.04 -11.56 2.02
C ASP A 253 14.37 -11.81 0.65
N GLU A 254 13.82 -10.75 0.02
CA GLU A 254 13.09 -10.79 -1.26
C GLU A 254 11.99 -11.86 -1.30
N LEU A 255 10.96 -11.68 -0.49
CA LEU A 255 9.83 -12.62 -0.39
C LEU A 255 9.15 -12.91 -1.73
N ASP A 256 9.07 -11.90 -2.58
CA ASP A 256 8.41 -11.91 -3.89
C ASP A 256 9.19 -12.64 -5.00
N ALA A 257 10.46 -12.95 -4.76
CA ALA A 257 11.30 -13.56 -5.79
C ALA A 257 10.71 -14.87 -6.32
N THR A 258 10.77 -15.07 -7.63
CA THR A 258 10.34 -16.27 -8.36
C THR A 258 8.85 -16.63 -8.31
N MET A 259 8.00 -15.80 -7.69
CA MET A 259 6.56 -16.05 -7.57
C MET A 259 5.74 -15.03 -8.36
N HIS A 260 4.65 -15.49 -8.98
CA HIS A 260 3.69 -14.59 -9.63
C HIS A 260 2.85 -13.83 -8.59
N PRO A 261 2.29 -12.64 -8.93
CA PRO A 261 1.62 -11.75 -7.96
C PRO A 261 0.54 -12.42 -7.11
N ALA A 262 -0.31 -13.29 -7.69
CA ALA A 262 -1.34 -13.97 -6.93
C ALA A 262 -0.78 -14.94 -5.88
N ALA A 263 0.35 -15.60 -6.17
CA ALA A 263 1.04 -16.45 -5.20
C ALA A 263 1.66 -15.63 -4.07
N GLN A 264 2.24 -14.47 -4.39
CA GLN A 264 2.80 -13.54 -3.39
C GLN A 264 1.72 -13.08 -2.41
N ILE A 265 0.53 -12.70 -2.89
CA ILE A 265 -0.61 -12.29 -2.06
C ILE A 265 -1.07 -13.44 -1.15
N ARG A 266 -1.22 -14.66 -1.68
CA ARG A 266 -1.62 -15.82 -0.89
C ARG A 266 -0.55 -16.20 0.13
N LEU A 267 0.72 -16.09 -0.23
CA LEU A 267 1.84 -16.31 0.69
C LEU A 267 1.83 -15.30 1.84
N LEU A 268 1.59 -14.02 1.56
CA LEU A 268 1.44 -13.00 2.61
C LEU A 268 0.32 -13.38 3.58
N ASN A 269 -0.81 -13.86 3.06
CA ASN A 269 -1.91 -14.34 3.90
C ASN A 269 -1.50 -15.50 4.81
N VAL A 270 -0.80 -16.49 4.26
CA VAL A 270 -0.32 -17.64 5.02
C VAL A 270 0.69 -17.21 6.09
N LEU A 271 1.65 -16.35 5.75
CA LEU A 271 2.63 -15.83 6.71
C LEU A 271 1.96 -15.10 7.87
N TYR A 272 0.95 -14.27 7.60
CA TYR A 272 0.22 -13.57 8.64
C TYR A 272 -0.54 -14.51 9.58
N GLU A 273 -1.26 -15.51 9.03
CA GLU A 273 -1.97 -16.51 9.82
C GLU A 273 -1.01 -17.36 10.69
N GLU A 274 0.11 -17.81 10.09
CA GLU A 274 1.12 -18.58 10.85
C GLU A 274 1.86 -17.71 11.88
N ALA A 275 2.10 -16.42 11.58
CA ALA A 275 2.67 -15.48 12.55
C ALA A 275 1.79 -15.37 13.79
N LYS A 276 0.47 -15.24 13.62
CA LYS A 276 -0.47 -15.21 14.74
C LYS A 276 -0.55 -16.53 15.48
N LEU A 277 -0.66 -17.65 14.74
CA LEU A 277 -0.79 -18.98 15.32
C LEU A 277 0.44 -19.39 16.14
N LEU A 278 1.62 -19.05 15.65
CA LEU A 278 2.91 -19.44 16.23
C LEU A 278 3.55 -18.31 17.06
N ASN A 279 2.90 -17.15 17.20
CA ASN A 279 3.46 -15.96 17.83
C ASN A 279 4.84 -15.57 17.24
N LEU A 280 4.97 -15.63 15.89
CA LEU A 280 6.21 -15.26 15.20
C LEU A 280 6.21 -13.78 14.85
N GLN A 281 7.37 -13.15 14.96
CA GLN A 281 7.67 -11.90 14.30
C GLN A 281 8.30 -12.23 12.94
N ILE A 282 7.61 -11.90 11.85
CA ILE A 282 8.10 -12.12 10.49
C ILE A 282 8.53 -10.79 9.91
N VAL A 283 9.80 -10.68 9.53
CA VAL A 283 10.35 -9.50 8.86
C VAL A 283 10.83 -9.91 7.48
N PHE A 284 10.37 -9.23 6.45
CA PHE A 284 10.78 -9.56 5.09
C PHE A 284 10.99 -8.34 4.21
N THR A 285 11.84 -8.50 3.20
CA THR A 285 12.02 -7.48 2.17
C THR A 285 11.20 -7.82 0.93
N THR A 286 10.76 -6.80 0.20
CA THR A 286 10.04 -6.97 -1.06
C THR A 286 10.17 -5.75 -1.97
N HIS A 287 10.13 -6.00 -3.28
CA HIS A 287 9.98 -5.01 -4.34
C HIS A 287 8.61 -5.10 -5.04
N SER A 288 7.73 -5.99 -4.60
CA SER A 288 6.44 -6.24 -5.24
C SER A 288 5.39 -5.18 -4.91
N LEU A 289 5.05 -4.36 -5.90
CA LEU A 289 3.93 -3.41 -5.78
C LEU A 289 2.59 -4.13 -5.53
N SER A 290 2.39 -5.33 -6.09
CA SER A 290 1.18 -6.14 -5.85
C SER A 290 1.03 -6.55 -4.40
N LEU A 291 2.12 -6.96 -3.75
CA LEU A 291 2.15 -7.35 -2.34
C LEU A 291 1.93 -6.14 -1.43
N ILE A 292 2.58 -5.02 -1.73
CA ILE A 292 2.43 -3.76 -1.00
C ILE A 292 0.99 -3.25 -1.12
N LYS A 293 0.40 -3.29 -2.31
CA LYS A 293 -1.00 -2.91 -2.56
C LYS A 293 -1.97 -3.75 -1.74
N GLU A 294 -1.77 -5.07 -1.69
CA GLU A 294 -2.57 -5.98 -0.85
C GLU A 294 -2.46 -5.62 0.63
N PHE A 295 -1.25 -5.34 1.12
CA PHE A 295 -1.04 -4.92 2.50
C PHE A 295 -1.85 -3.66 2.86
N TYR A 296 -1.92 -2.67 1.95
CA TYR A 296 -2.69 -1.44 2.17
C TYR A 296 -4.20 -1.63 1.99
N ASN A 297 -4.65 -2.48 1.07
CA ASN A 297 -6.07 -2.60 0.74
C ASN A 297 -6.83 -3.55 1.66
N ASN A 298 -6.17 -4.55 2.21
CA ASN A 298 -6.81 -5.55 3.03
C ASN A 298 -6.87 -5.11 4.51
N ARG A 299 -8.09 -4.92 5.01
CA ARG A 299 -8.35 -4.45 6.40
C ARG A 299 -7.68 -5.31 7.47
N LYS A 300 -7.46 -6.60 7.24
CA LYS A 300 -6.86 -7.51 8.22
C LYS A 300 -5.43 -7.13 8.62
N TYR A 301 -4.69 -6.43 7.74
CA TYR A 301 -3.33 -5.98 8.04
C TYR A 301 -3.28 -4.60 8.71
N LYS A 302 -4.39 -3.82 8.66
CA LYS A 302 -4.46 -2.44 9.18
C LYS A 302 -4.76 -2.35 10.69
N ASN A 303 -5.10 -3.45 11.36
CA ASN A 303 -5.53 -3.42 12.75
C ASN A 303 -4.35 -3.30 13.72
N ASN A 304 -4.41 -2.27 14.59
CA ASN A 304 -3.74 -2.15 15.89
C ASN A 304 -2.20 -2.21 15.95
N ASN A 305 -1.47 -1.60 15.05
CA ASN A 305 0.01 -1.62 15.05
C ASN A 305 0.66 -3.02 15.04
N ASP A 306 -0.13 -4.05 14.72
CA ASP A 306 0.32 -5.44 14.66
C ASP A 306 1.23 -5.70 13.44
N ASN A 307 1.17 -4.81 12.46
CA ASN A 307 1.93 -4.90 11.22
C ASN A 307 2.45 -3.51 10.83
N ILE A 308 3.67 -3.45 10.31
CA ILE A 308 4.32 -2.20 9.89
C ILE A 308 4.95 -2.40 8.51
N LEU A 309 4.86 -1.38 7.66
CA LEU A 309 5.63 -1.30 6.41
C LEU A 309 6.59 -0.12 6.49
N TYR A 310 7.86 -0.35 6.17
CA TYR A 310 8.86 0.69 5.95
C TYR A 310 9.19 0.78 4.47
N TYR A 311 9.23 1.99 3.96
CA TYR A 311 9.69 2.29 2.62
C TYR A 311 11.01 3.07 2.70
N LEU A 312 12.08 2.47 2.17
CA LEU A 312 13.43 3.02 2.19
C LEU A 312 13.75 3.56 0.81
N THR A 313 14.01 4.84 0.72
CA THR A 313 14.28 5.53 -0.55
C THR A 313 15.40 6.55 -0.41
N ASN A 314 16.05 6.87 -1.52
CA ASN A 314 17.07 7.91 -1.64
C ASN A 314 16.67 8.98 -2.67
N ARG A 315 15.36 9.17 -2.87
CA ARG A 315 14.80 10.12 -3.84
C ARG A 315 15.32 11.56 -3.68
N ASN A 316 15.70 11.94 -2.46
CA ASN A 316 16.23 13.26 -2.13
C ASN A 316 17.74 13.21 -1.79
N ILE A 317 18.51 12.29 -2.44
CA ILE A 317 19.96 12.06 -2.24
C ILE A 317 20.21 11.27 -0.94
N ASP A 318 19.75 11.75 0.21
CA ASP A 318 19.93 11.07 1.49
C ASP A 318 18.93 9.92 1.69
N LEU A 319 19.32 8.94 2.50
CA LEU A 319 18.43 7.84 2.85
C LEU A 319 17.26 8.33 3.70
N GLU A 320 16.07 8.25 3.14
CA GLU A 320 14.81 8.46 3.83
C GLU A 320 14.18 7.13 4.24
N ILE A 321 13.59 7.09 5.41
CA ILE A 321 12.86 5.94 5.94
C ILE A 321 11.46 6.40 6.28
N LEU A 322 10.50 5.94 5.51
CA LEU A 322 9.09 6.30 5.65
C LEU A 322 8.34 5.13 6.28
N GLN A 323 7.72 5.37 7.44
CA GLN A 323 6.88 4.38 8.09
C GLN A 323 5.46 4.48 7.56
N SER A 324 4.97 3.44 6.94
CA SER A 324 3.62 3.31 6.40
C SER A 324 3.17 4.52 5.56
N PRO A 325 3.98 4.99 4.58
CA PRO A 325 3.56 6.06 3.67
C PRO A 325 2.36 5.58 2.83
N ASN A 326 1.68 6.47 2.11
CA ASN A 326 0.60 6.02 1.25
C ASN A 326 1.13 5.18 0.06
N TYR A 327 0.28 4.30 -0.46
CA TYR A 327 0.66 3.38 -1.54
C TYR A 327 1.08 4.12 -2.82
N GLU A 328 0.38 5.19 -3.18
CA GLU A 328 0.66 5.97 -4.38
C GLU A 328 2.06 6.59 -4.37
N LEU A 329 2.54 7.04 -3.20
CA LEU A 329 3.91 7.54 -3.08
C LEU A 329 4.92 6.44 -3.42
N ILE A 330 4.72 5.23 -2.86
CA ILE A 330 5.60 4.09 -3.12
C ILE A 330 5.56 3.72 -4.60
N GLU A 331 4.36 3.61 -5.18
CA GLU A 331 4.17 3.24 -6.58
C GLU A 331 4.83 4.23 -7.53
N ASN A 332 4.59 5.53 -7.35
CA ASN A 332 5.17 6.58 -8.18
C ASN A 332 6.70 6.64 -8.06
N ASP A 333 7.24 6.50 -6.85
CA ASP A 333 8.68 6.51 -6.61
C ASP A 333 9.34 5.27 -7.23
N MET A 334 8.82 4.08 -6.99
CA MET A 334 9.37 2.81 -7.53
C MET A 334 9.29 2.71 -9.06
N LEU A 335 8.24 3.27 -9.67
CA LEU A 335 8.08 3.30 -11.13
C LEU A 335 8.79 4.48 -11.78
N VAL A 336 9.36 5.39 -11.00
CA VAL A 336 9.95 6.66 -11.49
C VAL A 336 8.96 7.37 -12.42
N THR A 337 7.70 7.50 -11.94
CA THR A 337 6.59 7.98 -12.76
C THR A 337 6.81 9.43 -13.17
N ASP A 338 6.68 9.72 -14.47
CA ASP A 338 6.73 11.10 -14.98
C ASP A 338 5.66 11.96 -14.29
N PRO A 339 6.03 13.09 -13.67
CA PRO A 339 5.09 14.01 -13.03
C PRO A 339 3.92 14.42 -13.93
N ALA A 340 4.14 14.51 -15.25
CA ALA A 340 3.10 14.80 -16.22
C ALA A 340 2.05 13.68 -16.37
N THR A 341 2.39 12.44 -15.99
CA THR A 341 1.50 11.27 -16.03
C THR A 341 0.87 10.97 -14.68
N ILE A 342 1.33 11.59 -13.61
CA ILE A 342 0.70 11.49 -12.29
C ILE A 342 -0.69 12.11 -12.42
N LYS A 343 -1.70 11.28 -12.60
CA LYS A 343 -3.09 11.72 -12.53
C LYS A 343 -3.33 12.23 -11.11
N ASN A 344 -3.41 13.55 -10.96
CA ASN A 344 -4.09 14.09 -9.80
C ASN A 344 -5.42 13.36 -9.71
N LYS A 345 -5.72 12.73 -8.58
CA LYS A 345 -7.03 12.07 -8.40
C LYS A 345 -8.09 13.15 -8.58
N SER A 346 -8.61 13.25 -9.80
CA SER A 346 -9.72 14.12 -10.09
C SER A 346 -11.00 13.42 -9.62
N ILE A 347 -11.81 14.15 -8.87
CA ILE A 347 -13.13 13.66 -8.47
C ILE A 347 -14.05 13.77 -9.67
N ASP A 348 -14.75 12.68 -9.98
CA ASP A 348 -15.80 12.74 -10.99
C ASP A 348 -16.94 13.64 -10.52
N VAL A 349 -17.30 14.60 -11.37
CA VAL A 349 -18.40 15.55 -11.13
C VAL A 349 -19.36 15.44 -12.31
N LEU A 350 -20.63 15.15 -12.01
CA LEU A 350 -21.68 15.01 -13.03
C LEU A 350 -22.66 16.18 -12.93
N THR A 351 -22.97 16.76 -14.08
CA THR A 351 -24.04 17.74 -14.26
C THR A 351 -25.26 17.09 -14.93
N GLU A 352 -26.43 17.72 -14.84
CA GLU A 352 -27.68 17.22 -15.41
C GLU A 352 -27.59 17.08 -16.93
N ASP A 353 -27.19 18.16 -17.62
CA ASP A 353 -27.13 18.28 -19.06
C ASP A 353 -25.91 19.11 -19.55
N ASP A 354 -25.81 19.31 -20.85
CA ASP A 354 -24.71 20.04 -21.46
C ASP A 354 -24.74 21.54 -21.17
N GLU A 355 -25.88 22.11 -20.86
CA GLU A 355 -26.05 23.49 -20.45
C GLU A 355 -25.49 23.70 -19.03
N ALA A 356 -25.81 22.81 -18.12
CA ALA A 356 -25.26 22.80 -16.76
C ALA A 356 -23.74 22.56 -16.78
N PHE A 357 -23.27 21.64 -17.63
CA PHE A 357 -21.83 21.40 -17.82
C PHE A 357 -21.12 22.69 -18.31
N TRP A 358 -21.67 23.31 -19.36
CA TRP A 358 -21.08 24.52 -19.92
C TRP A 358 -21.04 25.64 -18.88
N PHE A 359 -22.13 25.88 -18.15
CA PHE A 359 -22.22 26.90 -17.12
C PHE A 359 -21.24 26.62 -15.97
N ALA A 360 -21.19 25.40 -15.45
CA ALA A 360 -20.25 24.99 -14.40
C ALA A 360 -18.80 25.26 -14.82
N LYS A 361 -18.43 24.90 -16.05
CA LYS A 361 -17.09 25.11 -16.60
C LYS A 361 -16.71 26.60 -16.66
N GLN A 362 -17.67 27.50 -16.84
CA GLN A 362 -17.40 28.95 -16.89
C GLN A 362 -17.29 29.60 -15.51
N ILE A 363 -17.96 29.05 -14.49
CA ILE A 363 -18.00 29.66 -13.15
C ILE A 363 -17.00 29.04 -12.17
N ILE A 364 -16.54 27.81 -12.41
CA ILE A 364 -15.57 27.12 -11.54
C ILE A 364 -14.16 27.61 -11.91
N PRO A 365 -13.34 28.06 -10.92
CA PRO A 365 -11.97 28.48 -11.18
C PRO A 365 -11.08 27.31 -11.67
N ASP A 366 -10.10 27.61 -12.54
CA ASP A 366 -9.17 26.61 -13.12
C ASP A 366 -8.50 25.76 -12.05
N ARG A 367 -8.09 26.33 -10.91
CA ARG A 367 -7.50 25.60 -9.78
C ARG A 367 -8.38 24.48 -9.21
N LEU A 368 -9.71 24.56 -9.40
CA LEU A 368 -10.65 23.49 -9.01
C LEU A 368 -11.00 22.60 -10.19
N LEU A 369 -11.05 23.14 -11.41
CA LEU A 369 -11.23 22.33 -12.62
C LEU A 369 -10.13 21.30 -12.80
N GLU A 370 -8.88 21.61 -12.42
CA GLU A 370 -7.77 20.65 -12.43
C GLU A 370 -7.94 19.48 -11.42
N LYS A 371 -8.76 19.68 -10.38
CA LYS A 371 -9.03 18.67 -9.34
C LYS A 371 -10.27 17.82 -9.63
N ILE A 372 -11.04 18.13 -10.67
CA ILE A 372 -12.29 17.46 -10.98
C ILE A 372 -12.32 16.96 -12.42
N ASN A 373 -13.05 15.89 -12.64
CA ASN A 373 -13.38 15.37 -13.95
C ASN A 373 -14.85 15.68 -14.23
N LEU A 374 -15.11 16.89 -14.76
CA LEU A 374 -16.47 17.38 -15.02
C LEU A 374 -17.05 16.72 -16.27
N LYS A 375 -18.25 16.16 -16.18
CA LYS A 375 -18.98 15.50 -17.28
C LYS A 375 -20.47 15.81 -17.22
N SER A 376 -21.12 15.76 -18.38
CA SER A 376 -22.58 15.78 -18.49
C SER A 376 -23.13 14.36 -18.42
N ALA A 377 -24.17 14.15 -17.61
CA ALA A 377 -24.83 12.85 -17.47
C ALA A 377 -26.01 12.69 -18.44
N ASN A 378 -26.57 13.78 -18.95
CA ASN A 378 -27.81 13.83 -19.74
C ASN A 378 -28.99 13.11 -19.04
N LEU A 379 -29.10 13.31 -17.72
CA LEU A 379 -30.10 12.73 -16.84
C LEU A 379 -30.68 13.83 -15.94
N GLY A 380 -32.01 13.89 -15.80
CA GLY A 380 -32.62 14.88 -14.92
C GLY A 380 -32.22 14.71 -13.44
N CYS A 381 -32.22 15.83 -12.70
CA CYS A 381 -31.82 15.90 -11.28
C CYS A 381 -32.47 14.82 -10.40
N GLU A 382 -33.78 14.56 -10.57
CA GLU A 382 -34.45 13.50 -9.81
C GLU A 382 -33.86 12.12 -10.08
N SER A 383 -33.54 11.82 -11.35
CA SER A 383 -32.95 10.54 -11.75
C SER A 383 -31.53 10.39 -11.20
N LEU A 384 -30.72 11.45 -11.25
CA LEU A 384 -29.36 11.47 -10.70
C LEU A 384 -29.40 11.24 -9.17
N VAL A 385 -30.30 11.90 -8.46
CA VAL A 385 -30.43 11.75 -7.01
C VAL A 385 -30.94 10.36 -6.63
N LYS A 386 -31.88 9.77 -7.39
CA LYS A 386 -32.37 8.41 -7.17
C LYS A 386 -31.29 7.36 -7.43
N LEU A 387 -30.48 7.50 -8.49
CA LEU A 387 -29.35 6.61 -8.77
C LEU A 387 -28.29 6.66 -7.67
N ASN A 388 -28.17 7.80 -6.96
CA ASN A 388 -27.29 7.99 -5.83
C ASN A 388 -27.85 7.40 -4.51
N GLU A 389 -29.04 6.82 -4.51
CA GLU A 389 -29.57 6.06 -3.37
C GLU A 389 -28.75 4.76 -3.19
N ASP A 390 -29.05 3.99 -2.14
CA ASP A 390 -28.21 2.87 -1.67
C ASP A 390 -27.90 1.77 -2.70
N THR A 391 -28.53 1.81 -3.85
CA THR A 391 -28.41 0.80 -4.92
C THR A 391 -27.03 0.79 -5.59
N TYR A 392 -26.34 1.95 -5.68
CA TYR A 392 -25.06 2.06 -6.35
C TYR A 392 -24.01 2.79 -5.48
N PRO A 393 -23.30 2.07 -4.59
CA PRO A 393 -22.30 2.67 -3.70
C PRO A 393 -21.21 3.48 -4.40
N ALA A 394 -20.88 3.12 -5.64
CA ALA A 394 -19.87 3.82 -6.45
C ALA A 394 -20.27 5.29 -6.73
N LEU A 395 -21.55 5.58 -6.88
CA LEU A 395 -22.03 6.95 -7.15
C LEU A 395 -21.91 7.87 -5.92
N LYS A 396 -21.77 7.33 -4.71
CA LYS A 396 -21.53 8.12 -3.48
C LYS A 396 -20.18 8.84 -3.49
N LYS A 397 -19.27 8.43 -4.36
CA LYS A 397 -17.94 9.04 -4.54
C LYS A 397 -17.92 10.12 -5.63
N ILE A 398 -18.98 10.23 -6.41
CA ILE A 398 -19.14 11.19 -7.49
C ILE A 398 -19.92 12.40 -6.96
N LEU A 399 -19.42 13.61 -7.22
CA LEU A 399 -20.14 14.83 -6.87
C LEU A 399 -21.19 15.11 -7.97
N LEU A 400 -22.44 15.26 -7.57
CA LEU A 400 -23.54 15.64 -8.45
C LEU A 400 -23.79 17.15 -8.34
N LEU A 401 -23.56 17.87 -9.43
CA LEU A 401 -23.91 19.27 -9.60
C LEU A 401 -25.32 19.35 -10.24
N LEU A 402 -26.29 19.67 -9.41
CA LEU A 402 -27.70 19.77 -9.79
C LEU A 402 -28.02 21.19 -10.23
N ASP A 403 -29.07 21.36 -11.04
CA ASP A 403 -29.57 22.69 -11.40
C ASP A 403 -29.97 23.50 -10.16
N GLY A 404 -29.83 24.81 -10.25
CA GLY A 404 -30.10 25.71 -9.11
C GLY A 404 -31.56 25.78 -8.67
N ASP A 405 -32.51 25.37 -9.50
CA ASP A 405 -33.94 25.29 -9.18
C ASP A 405 -34.34 23.95 -8.50
N TYR A 406 -33.41 23.01 -8.42
CA TYR A 406 -33.68 21.74 -7.75
C TYR A 406 -33.64 21.90 -6.23
N THR A 407 -34.72 21.46 -5.57
CA THR A 407 -34.79 21.47 -4.10
C THR A 407 -34.33 20.12 -3.55
N ILE A 408 -33.19 20.10 -2.86
CA ILE A 408 -32.70 18.89 -2.21
C ILE A 408 -33.61 18.54 -1.02
N ASP A 409 -34.28 17.39 -1.07
CA ASP A 409 -35.10 16.87 0.01
C ASP A 409 -34.35 16.78 1.34
N ASN A 410 -35.03 16.99 2.45
CA ASN A 410 -34.46 16.93 3.81
C ASN A 410 -33.70 15.63 4.09
N LYS A 411 -34.16 14.49 3.54
CA LYS A 411 -33.50 13.18 3.65
C LYS A 411 -32.10 13.13 3.01
N TYR A 412 -31.84 14.02 2.03
CA TYR A 412 -30.56 14.07 1.30
C TYR A 412 -29.66 15.25 1.70
N LYS A 413 -30.14 16.20 2.50
CA LYS A 413 -29.38 17.40 2.90
C LYS A 413 -28.03 17.09 3.58
N LYS A 414 -27.92 15.92 4.22
CA LYS A 414 -26.67 15.47 4.86
C LYS A 414 -25.69 14.78 3.91
N ARG A 415 -26.06 14.57 2.63
CA ARG A 415 -25.18 13.94 1.67
C ARG A 415 -24.12 14.91 1.20
N LEU A 416 -22.87 14.48 1.28
CA LEU A 416 -21.71 15.29 0.95
C LEU A 416 -21.50 15.45 -0.56
N ASN A 417 -22.09 14.58 -1.35
CA ASN A 417 -21.89 14.51 -2.79
C ASN A 417 -23.01 15.14 -3.64
N LEU A 418 -23.82 16.00 -3.06
CA LEU A 418 -24.82 16.79 -3.76
C LEU A 418 -24.53 18.28 -3.59
N LEU A 419 -24.58 19.04 -4.70
CA LEU A 419 -24.43 20.50 -4.69
C LEU A 419 -25.29 21.09 -5.82
N CYS A 420 -26.03 22.17 -5.54
CA CYS A 420 -26.76 22.89 -6.56
C CYS A 420 -25.92 24.00 -7.18
N LEU A 421 -26.07 24.22 -8.49
CA LEU A 421 -25.50 25.37 -9.20
C LEU A 421 -26.06 26.68 -8.62
N PRO A 422 -25.28 27.76 -8.62
CA PRO A 422 -25.74 29.02 -8.05
C PRO A 422 -26.76 29.74 -8.94
N GLY A 423 -27.62 30.57 -8.35
CA GLY A 423 -28.58 31.41 -9.04
C GLY A 423 -30.06 31.01 -8.90
N GLY A 424 -30.35 29.85 -8.26
CA GLY A 424 -31.74 29.46 -7.92
C GLY A 424 -32.64 29.12 -9.11
N LYS A 425 -32.07 28.90 -10.29
CA LYS A 425 -32.74 28.49 -11.55
C LYS A 425 -31.83 27.55 -12.34
N SER A 426 -32.36 26.94 -13.41
CA SER A 426 -31.51 26.29 -14.39
C SER A 426 -30.51 27.30 -15.01
N PRO A 427 -29.35 26.87 -15.52
CA PRO A 427 -28.32 27.75 -16.08
C PRO A 427 -28.86 28.77 -17.10
N GLU A 428 -29.72 28.32 -18.00
CA GLU A 428 -30.39 29.15 -19.01
C GLU A 428 -31.30 30.18 -18.34
N GLY A 429 -32.03 29.74 -17.30
CA GLY A 429 -32.91 30.63 -16.52
C GLY A 429 -32.15 31.69 -15.74
N VAL A 430 -30.99 31.35 -15.22
CA VAL A 430 -30.11 32.32 -14.55
C VAL A 430 -29.69 33.44 -15.49
N LEU A 431 -29.22 33.12 -16.69
CA LEU A 431 -28.77 34.12 -17.65
C LEU A 431 -29.94 34.90 -18.27
N TYR A 432 -31.07 34.22 -18.53
CA TYR A 432 -32.27 34.88 -19.01
C TYR A 432 -32.77 35.94 -18.02
N GLU A 433 -32.90 35.60 -16.74
CA GLU A 433 -33.38 36.50 -15.70
C GLU A 433 -32.36 37.60 -15.36
N PHE A 434 -31.06 37.32 -15.46
CA PHE A 434 -30.01 38.31 -15.33
C PHE A 434 -30.17 39.41 -16.36
N LEU A 435 -30.23 39.05 -17.63
CA LEU A 435 -30.41 40.04 -18.72
C LEU A 435 -31.75 40.77 -18.65
N ARG A 436 -32.80 40.10 -18.20
CA ARG A 436 -34.14 40.70 -18.06
C ARG A 436 -34.19 41.77 -16.95
N LYS A 437 -33.42 41.60 -15.89
CA LYS A 437 -33.44 42.49 -14.74
C LYS A 437 -32.37 43.60 -14.77
N LEU A 438 -31.61 43.71 -15.85
CA LEU A 438 -30.55 44.70 -15.95
C LEU A 438 -31.12 46.13 -15.82
N PRO A 439 -30.59 46.95 -14.91
CA PRO A 439 -30.87 48.39 -14.86
C PRO A 439 -30.47 49.10 -16.16
N SER A 440 -31.12 50.16 -16.50
CA SER A 440 -30.83 50.93 -17.71
C SER A 440 -29.42 51.56 -17.74
N ASP A 441 -28.84 51.77 -16.60
CA ASP A 441 -27.49 52.29 -16.37
C ASP A 441 -26.43 51.24 -16.11
N HIS A 442 -26.77 49.96 -16.27
CA HIS A 442 -25.84 48.85 -16.02
C HIS A 442 -24.64 48.94 -16.99
N TYR A 443 -23.45 48.72 -16.49
CA TYR A 443 -22.17 48.87 -17.22
C TYR A 443 -22.06 47.92 -18.44
N ILE A 444 -22.79 46.79 -18.50
CA ILE A 444 -22.88 45.95 -19.68
C ILE A 444 -23.54 46.63 -20.88
N LEU A 445 -24.38 47.67 -20.64
CA LEU A 445 -25.06 48.44 -21.65
C LEU A 445 -24.23 49.64 -22.11
N ASN A 446 -22.94 49.59 -21.95
CA ASN A 446 -21.99 50.61 -22.37
C ASN A 446 -21.49 50.41 -23.82
N ASN A 447 -20.65 51.29 -24.31
CA ASN A 447 -20.12 51.30 -25.65
C ASN A 447 -19.17 50.09 -25.94
N GLU A 448 -18.62 49.44 -24.93
CA GLU A 448 -17.69 48.31 -25.14
C GLU A 448 -18.37 47.05 -25.62
N THR A 449 -19.59 46.76 -25.14
CA THR A 449 -20.36 45.57 -25.50
C THR A 449 -21.25 45.73 -26.73
N ASN A 450 -21.50 47.00 -27.17
CA ASN A 450 -22.51 47.35 -28.16
C ASN A 450 -23.92 46.82 -27.83
N LEU A 451 -24.18 46.52 -26.57
CA LEU A 451 -25.49 46.11 -26.08
C LEU A 451 -26.33 47.31 -25.71
N SER A 452 -27.61 47.25 -26.06
CA SER A 452 -28.61 48.25 -25.66
C SER A 452 -29.89 47.55 -25.23
N GLN A 453 -30.77 48.23 -24.51
CA GLN A 453 -32.10 47.66 -24.21
C GLN A 453 -32.88 47.31 -25.48
N ARG A 454 -32.69 48.06 -26.56
CA ARG A 454 -33.30 47.76 -27.86
C ARG A 454 -32.74 46.48 -28.46
N THR A 455 -31.44 46.23 -28.32
CA THR A 455 -30.81 44.96 -28.74
C THR A 455 -31.35 43.79 -27.92
N LEU A 456 -31.49 43.95 -26.59
CA LEU A 456 -32.09 42.95 -25.72
C LEU A 456 -33.54 42.63 -26.06
N SER A 457 -34.31 43.61 -26.62
CA SER A 457 -35.69 43.40 -27.08
C SER A 457 -35.76 42.56 -28.34
N SER A 458 -34.73 42.55 -29.17
CA SER A 458 -34.74 41.81 -30.43
C SER A 458 -34.23 40.39 -30.34
N PHE A 459 -33.22 40.13 -29.52
CA PHE A 459 -32.67 38.79 -29.38
C PHE A 459 -32.74 38.23 -27.94
N GLY A 460 -32.84 39.08 -26.94
CA GLY A 460 -32.80 38.74 -25.53
C GLY A 460 -34.14 38.35 -24.94
N PRO A 461 -34.26 38.43 -23.61
CA PRO A 461 -35.45 38.00 -22.87
C PRO A 461 -36.71 38.79 -23.16
N PHE A 462 -36.60 39.97 -23.73
CA PHE A 462 -37.75 40.83 -24.10
C PHE A 462 -38.31 40.56 -25.51
N SER A 463 -37.74 39.61 -26.24
CA SER A 463 -38.23 39.23 -27.57
C SER A 463 -39.56 38.52 -27.49
N GLU A 464 -40.54 38.95 -28.24
CA GLU A 464 -41.85 38.31 -28.35
C GLU A 464 -41.78 36.88 -28.90
N LYS A 465 -40.72 36.54 -29.62
CA LYS A 465 -40.44 35.19 -30.16
C LYS A 465 -40.56 34.06 -29.12
N TYR A 466 -40.37 34.35 -27.87
CA TYR A 466 -40.37 33.34 -26.80
C TYR A 466 -41.64 33.37 -25.93
N ASN A 467 -42.61 34.21 -26.23
CA ASN A 467 -43.83 34.35 -25.44
C ASN A 467 -44.82 33.18 -25.62
N ASP A 468 -44.67 32.38 -26.67
CA ASP A 468 -45.56 31.23 -26.98
C ASP A 468 -45.31 30.00 -26.08
N GLN A 469 -44.25 30.00 -25.28
CA GLN A 469 -43.93 28.87 -24.42
C GLN A 469 -44.74 28.91 -23.10
N LYS A 470 -45.52 27.85 -22.87
CA LYS A 470 -46.42 27.74 -21.70
C LYS A 470 -45.67 27.58 -20.36
N LYS A 471 -44.44 27.09 -20.40
CA LYS A 471 -43.61 26.85 -19.20
C LYS A 471 -42.29 27.64 -19.27
N ASP A 472 -41.93 28.31 -18.20
CA ASP A 472 -40.69 29.10 -18.13
C ASP A 472 -39.44 28.29 -18.50
N ARG A 473 -39.36 27.02 -18.07
CA ARG A 473 -38.21 26.15 -18.38
C ARG A 473 -38.05 25.88 -19.89
N GLU A 474 -39.13 25.66 -20.61
CA GLU A 474 -39.10 25.48 -22.06
C GLU A 474 -38.70 26.77 -22.76
N LYS A 475 -39.21 27.92 -22.27
CA LYS A 475 -38.83 29.25 -22.72
C LYS A 475 -37.34 29.51 -22.58
N TYR A 476 -36.75 29.22 -21.40
CA TYR A 476 -35.35 29.42 -21.15
C TYR A 476 -34.47 28.55 -22.04
N LYS A 477 -34.81 27.27 -22.19
CA LYS A 477 -34.06 26.33 -23.07
C LYS A 477 -34.09 26.76 -24.53
N LYS A 478 -35.23 27.14 -25.06
CA LYS A 478 -35.36 27.59 -26.45
C LYS A 478 -34.58 28.87 -26.66
N TRP A 479 -34.74 29.87 -25.79
CA TRP A 479 -34.00 31.12 -25.84
C TRP A 479 -32.48 30.89 -25.78
N PHE A 480 -31.99 30.07 -24.87
CA PHE A 480 -30.57 29.79 -24.73
C PHE A 480 -30.01 29.07 -25.95
N LYS A 481 -30.69 28.05 -26.46
CA LYS A 481 -30.29 27.33 -27.66
C LYS A 481 -30.13 28.25 -28.86
N ASP A 482 -31.05 29.17 -29.05
CA ASP A 482 -31.03 30.10 -30.16
C ASP A 482 -29.93 31.16 -30.04
N ASN A 483 -29.54 31.52 -28.81
CA ASN A 483 -28.66 32.66 -28.53
C ASN A 483 -27.31 32.28 -27.90
N LYS A 484 -27.00 31.01 -27.68
CA LYS A 484 -25.77 30.55 -27.01
C LYS A 484 -24.49 31.14 -27.61
N SER A 485 -24.39 31.18 -28.93
CA SER A 485 -23.23 31.75 -29.62
C SER A 485 -23.07 33.26 -29.37
N VAL A 486 -24.17 33.99 -29.25
CA VAL A 486 -24.16 35.43 -28.93
C VAL A 486 -23.76 35.64 -27.46
N LEU A 487 -24.32 34.86 -26.55
CA LEU A 487 -24.01 34.93 -25.13
C LEU A 487 -22.52 34.65 -24.82
N VAL A 488 -21.95 33.66 -25.53
CA VAL A 488 -20.52 33.32 -25.41
C VAL A 488 -19.66 34.45 -25.99
N ARG A 489 -19.99 34.96 -27.21
CA ARG A 489 -19.23 36.04 -27.86
C ARG A 489 -19.21 37.33 -27.02
N LEU A 490 -20.32 37.64 -26.35
CA LEU A 490 -20.46 38.83 -25.50
C LEU A 490 -19.96 38.60 -24.07
N ASP A 491 -19.46 37.40 -23.75
CA ASP A 491 -18.98 37.00 -22.43
C ASP A 491 -19.95 37.38 -21.31
N ILE A 492 -21.23 37.10 -21.49
CA ILE A 492 -22.29 37.49 -20.54
C ILE A 492 -22.04 36.90 -19.14
N ILE A 493 -21.43 35.73 -19.06
CA ILE A 493 -21.09 35.10 -17.78
C ILE A 493 -20.11 35.96 -16.96
N LYS A 494 -19.17 36.63 -17.57
CA LYS A 494 -18.24 37.53 -16.87
C LYS A 494 -19.00 38.61 -16.10
N TYR A 495 -19.97 39.23 -16.74
CA TYR A 495 -20.79 40.27 -16.12
C TYR A 495 -21.68 39.71 -15.01
N TRP A 496 -22.30 38.54 -15.26
CA TRP A 496 -23.07 37.83 -14.24
C TRP A 496 -22.24 37.49 -13.00
N LYS A 497 -21.01 37.00 -13.20
CA LYS A 497 -20.06 36.68 -12.11
C LYS A 497 -19.72 37.91 -11.27
N ASN A 498 -19.49 39.07 -11.89
CA ASN A 498 -19.17 40.28 -11.18
C ASN A 498 -20.33 40.76 -10.29
N ASP A 499 -21.55 40.74 -10.81
CA ASP A 499 -22.75 41.15 -10.09
C ASP A 499 -23.17 40.17 -9.00
N ASN A 500 -22.77 38.92 -9.10
CA ASN A 500 -23.11 37.84 -8.18
C ASN A 500 -21.90 37.26 -7.44
N SER A 501 -20.88 38.10 -7.22
CA SER A 501 -19.59 37.67 -6.63
C SER A 501 -19.74 36.96 -5.29
N LEU A 502 -20.54 37.48 -4.37
CA LEU A 502 -20.80 36.85 -3.06
C LEU A 502 -21.50 35.50 -3.15
N LEU A 503 -22.43 35.34 -4.09
CA LEU A 503 -23.13 34.08 -4.36
C LEU A 503 -22.17 33.05 -4.91
N LEU A 504 -21.30 33.48 -5.83
CA LEU A 504 -20.28 32.65 -6.46
C LEU A 504 -19.22 32.20 -5.45
N GLU A 505 -18.74 33.10 -4.57
CA GLU A 505 -17.80 32.76 -3.52
C GLU A 505 -18.33 31.67 -2.60
N LYS A 506 -19.58 31.79 -2.14
CA LYS A 506 -20.22 30.75 -1.32
C LYS A 506 -20.28 29.40 -2.03
N PHE A 507 -20.66 29.40 -3.31
CA PHE A 507 -20.69 28.19 -4.12
C PHE A 507 -19.30 27.56 -4.25
N ILE A 508 -18.27 28.35 -4.54
CA ILE A 508 -16.88 27.89 -4.68
C ILE A 508 -16.36 27.31 -3.37
N GLN A 509 -16.62 27.95 -2.24
CA GLN A 509 -16.22 27.45 -0.92
C GLN A 509 -16.89 26.09 -0.61
N GLU A 510 -18.18 25.96 -0.89
CA GLU A 510 -18.90 24.71 -0.68
C GLU A 510 -18.41 23.60 -1.62
N LEU A 511 -18.18 23.92 -2.90
CA LEU A 511 -17.60 23.02 -3.88
C LEU A 511 -16.22 22.51 -3.43
N GLU A 512 -15.34 23.40 -3.03
CA GLU A 512 -14.00 23.05 -2.55
C GLU A 512 -14.03 22.17 -1.29
N TYR A 513 -14.92 22.49 -0.36
CA TYR A 513 -15.15 21.67 0.83
C TYR A 513 -15.58 20.25 0.47
N LYS A 514 -16.55 20.09 -0.44
CA LYS A 514 -17.06 18.78 -0.87
C LYS A 514 -16.00 17.98 -1.64
N ILE A 515 -15.24 18.61 -2.52
CA ILE A 515 -14.10 18.02 -3.23
C ILE A 515 -13.09 17.46 -2.21
N ASN A 516 -12.71 18.25 -1.21
CA ASN A 516 -11.73 17.86 -0.21
C ASN A 516 -12.20 16.70 0.69
N ILE A 517 -13.50 16.57 0.94
CA ILE A 517 -14.05 15.46 1.70
C ILE A 517 -14.12 14.20 0.85
N LEU A 518 -14.63 14.31 -0.38
CA LEU A 518 -14.77 13.16 -1.28
C LEU A 518 -13.41 12.57 -1.64
N SER A 519 -12.38 13.40 -1.82
CA SER A 519 -11.00 12.92 -2.03
C SER A 519 -10.44 12.10 -0.85
N LYS A 520 -10.90 12.38 0.38
CA LYS A 520 -10.51 11.63 1.59
C LYS A 520 -11.28 10.32 1.74
N ILE A 521 -12.49 10.22 1.20
CA ILE A 521 -13.30 8.99 1.24
C ILE A 521 -12.73 7.91 0.32
N ASP A 522 -12.09 8.31 -0.79
CA ASP A 522 -11.39 7.38 -1.67
C ASP A 522 -10.12 6.77 -1.05
N ASN A 523 -9.59 7.38 0.01
CA ASN A 523 -8.41 6.91 0.73
C ASN A 523 -8.74 6.01 1.94
N LYS A 524 -10.01 5.74 2.20
CA LYS A 524 -10.48 4.79 3.22
C LYS A 524 -11.11 3.56 2.57
#